data_9a84b45d318c9da0b8663c4da150a9c4
#
_entry.id   9a84b45d318c9da0b8663c4da150a9c4
#
_cell.length_a   1.000
_cell.length_b   1.000
_cell.length_c   1.000
_cell.angle_alpha   90.00
_cell.angle_beta   90.00
_cell.angle_gamma   90.00
#
_symmetry.space_group_name_H-M   'P 1'
#
loop_
_entity.id
_entity.type
_entity.pdbx_description
1 polymer ?
#
loop_
_entity_poly.entity_id
_entity_poly.type
_entity_poly.pdbx_seq_one_letter_code
_entity_poly.pdbx_strand_id
1 'polypeptide(L)'
;MGGECGSLQAAWIWCDDFESDRLGRYFEYDSAGFARVRGAGLNGSTGMRARWTGGQVSAGSLHLAFGATPQAGIRPVDAGTAKYREVYWRLYLKNQAGWTGGGGDKLSRVQILANSAWAQTMIAPVWSGDQPSNREYLLLDPVSGTDSLGNLLTRGYGDVAHLRFLGAARSGTAIFSTANAGVWRCIEAHVRLNDPGQANGVFELWIDDVLEAQRSGLNWLGSYNDYGINTLFVENYWNAGAATAEERYIDNLVVSAQRVGCL
;
A
#
# COMPACT_ATOMS: atom_id res chain seq x y z
N MET A 1 2.38 -0.69 -28.40
CA MET A 1 1.84 -1.89 -27.70
C MET A 1 1.06 -1.34 -26.52
N GLY A 2 -0.18 -1.79 -26.32
CA GLY A 2 -0.97 -1.35 -25.15
C GLY A 2 -0.29 -1.88 -23.89
N GLY A 3 -0.15 -1.03 -22.86
CA GLY A 3 0.32 -1.47 -21.55
C GLY A 3 -0.66 -2.46 -20.90
N GLU A 4 -0.31 -2.97 -19.73
CA GLU A 4 -1.14 -3.95 -18.98
C GLU A 4 -2.59 -3.46 -18.78
N CYS A 5 -2.76 -2.18 -18.52
CA CYS A 5 -4.08 -1.56 -18.29
C CYS A 5 -4.90 -1.32 -19.58
N GLY A 6 -4.39 -1.69 -20.75
CA GLY A 6 -5.13 -1.64 -22.01
C GLY A 6 -6.25 -2.68 -22.11
N SER A 7 -6.24 -3.72 -21.27
CA SER A 7 -7.24 -4.79 -21.20
C SER A 7 -7.60 -5.06 -19.74
N LEU A 8 -8.56 -4.27 -19.21
CA LEU A 8 -9.01 -4.43 -17.83
C LEU A 8 -9.64 -5.81 -17.60
N GLN A 9 -9.20 -6.49 -16.56
CA GLN A 9 -9.82 -7.72 -16.07
C GLN A 9 -11.08 -7.40 -15.26
N ALA A 10 -12.07 -8.27 -15.29
CA ALA A 10 -13.35 -8.04 -14.61
C ALA A 10 -13.23 -7.85 -13.08
N ALA A 11 -12.21 -8.45 -12.48
CA ALA A 11 -11.95 -8.34 -11.03
C ALA A 11 -11.17 -7.07 -10.64
N TRP A 12 -10.63 -6.32 -11.61
CA TRP A 12 -9.80 -5.15 -11.32
C TRP A 12 -10.66 -3.93 -10.97
N ILE A 13 -10.42 -3.39 -9.81
CA ILE A 13 -11.03 -2.14 -9.32
C ILE A 13 -10.30 -0.95 -9.93
N TRP A 14 -8.97 -1.06 -10.04
CA TRP A 14 -8.09 -0.04 -10.61
C TRP A 14 -6.88 -0.67 -11.28
N CYS A 15 -6.42 -0.04 -12.35
CA CYS A 15 -5.16 -0.35 -13.01
C CYS A 15 -4.50 0.93 -13.49
N ASP A 16 -3.22 1.10 -13.17
CA ASP A 16 -2.39 2.19 -13.67
C ASP A 16 -0.98 1.68 -13.99
N ASP A 17 -0.69 1.56 -15.28
CA ASP A 17 0.64 1.24 -15.83
C ASP A 17 1.46 2.50 -16.14
N PHE A 18 0.95 3.66 -15.72
CA PHE A 18 1.55 4.97 -15.90
C PHE A 18 1.91 5.35 -17.34
N GLU A 19 1.52 4.57 -18.36
CA GLU A 19 1.72 4.92 -19.77
C GLU A 19 0.85 6.11 -20.19
N SER A 20 -0.32 6.26 -19.59
CA SER A 20 -1.19 7.43 -19.71
C SER A 20 -1.17 8.23 -18.42
N ASP A 21 -1.38 9.54 -18.51
CA ASP A 21 -1.48 10.39 -17.31
C ASP A 21 -2.85 10.21 -16.65
N ARG A 22 -2.88 9.46 -15.55
CA ARG A 22 -4.06 9.23 -14.72
C ARG A 22 -3.93 9.82 -13.31
N LEU A 23 -2.91 10.64 -13.06
CA LEU A 23 -2.62 11.19 -11.73
C LEU A 23 -3.80 11.99 -11.16
N GLY A 24 -4.60 12.63 -12.00
CA GLY A 24 -5.82 13.33 -11.58
C GLY A 24 -6.98 12.41 -11.12
N ARG A 25 -6.86 11.08 -11.24
CA ARG A 25 -7.83 10.10 -10.74
C ARG A 25 -7.58 9.74 -9.27
N TYR A 26 -6.36 9.91 -8.78
CA TYR A 26 -6.07 9.81 -7.36
C TYR A 26 -6.73 10.99 -6.63
N PHE A 27 -7.35 10.75 -5.48
CA PHE A 27 -8.00 11.82 -4.76
C PHE A 27 -6.99 12.76 -4.09
N GLU A 28 -5.76 12.27 -3.90
CA GLU A 28 -4.63 13.06 -3.44
C GLU A 28 -3.33 12.56 -4.12
N TYR A 29 -2.55 13.48 -4.64
CA TYR A 29 -1.24 13.24 -5.22
C TYR A 29 -0.26 14.29 -4.70
N ASP A 30 0.71 13.84 -3.91
CA ASP A 30 1.85 14.65 -3.51
C ASP A 30 3.00 14.44 -4.49
N SER A 31 3.26 15.47 -5.31
CA SER A 31 4.30 15.47 -6.33
C SER A 31 5.69 15.86 -5.82
N ALA A 32 5.86 16.11 -4.53
CA ALA A 32 7.12 16.54 -3.94
C ALA A 32 8.19 15.44 -4.00
N GLY A 33 8.86 15.32 -5.14
CA GLY A 33 9.83 14.27 -5.42
C GLY A 33 9.26 13.03 -6.10
N PHE A 34 7.94 12.93 -6.31
CA PHE A 34 7.29 11.79 -6.94
C PHE A 34 6.67 12.17 -8.28
N ALA A 35 7.22 11.68 -9.37
CA ALA A 35 6.82 12.08 -10.70
C ALA A 35 6.75 10.89 -11.67
N ARG A 36 5.83 10.99 -12.63
CA ARG A 36 5.75 10.10 -13.78
C ARG A 36 6.89 10.42 -14.75
N VAL A 37 7.73 9.42 -15.07
CA VAL A 37 8.95 9.60 -15.86
C VAL A 37 9.07 8.51 -16.94
N ARG A 38 9.33 8.92 -18.18
CA ARG A 38 9.62 7.99 -19.28
C ARG A 38 10.94 7.25 -19.03
N GLY A 39 10.96 5.96 -19.30
CA GLY A 39 12.14 5.11 -19.09
C GLY A 39 12.36 4.69 -17.63
N ALA A 40 11.52 5.16 -16.70
CA ALA A 40 11.60 4.83 -15.29
C ALA A 40 10.77 3.60 -14.89
N GLY A 41 9.94 3.09 -15.79
CA GLY A 41 9.09 1.92 -15.55
C GLY A 41 9.76 0.58 -15.91
N LEU A 42 8.98 -0.49 -15.74
CA LEU A 42 9.36 -1.86 -16.06
C LEU A 42 9.71 -1.97 -17.56
N ASN A 43 10.83 -2.63 -17.87
CA ASN A 43 11.32 -2.78 -19.25
C ASN A 43 11.51 -1.46 -20.02
N GLY A 44 11.76 -0.34 -19.31
CA GLY A 44 11.97 0.96 -19.91
C GLY A 44 10.67 1.70 -20.29
N SER A 45 9.54 1.26 -19.79
CA SER A 45 8.24 1.92 -19.88
C SER A 45 8.21 3.26 -19.11
N THR A 46 7.08 3.93 -19.10
CA THR A 46 6.86 5.06 -18.21
C THR A 46 6.46 4.53 -16.83
N GLY A 47 7.07 5.05 -15.78
CA GLY A 47 6.75 4.68 -14.40
C GLY A 47 6.84 5.86 -13.46
N MET A 48 6.50 5.66 -12.20
CA MET A 48 6.64 6.66 -11.15
C MET A 48 8.03 6.58 -10.54
N ARG A 49 8.70 7.72 -10.40
CA ARG A 49 9.99 7.84 -9.72
C ARG A 49 9.85 8.72 -8.49
N ALA A 50 10.14 8.16 -7.32
CA ALA A 50 10.35 8.91 -6.10
C ALA A 50 11.83 9.25 -5.94
N ARG A 51 12.14 10.49 -5.55
CA ARG A 51 13.50 10.98 -5.34
C ARG A 51 13.59 11.69 -4.01
N TRP A 52 14.45 11.21 -3.15
CA TRP A 52 14.84 11.89 -1.91
C TRP A 52 16.15 12.63 -2.06
N THR A 53 16.29 13.68 -1.29
CA THR A 53 17.59 14.30 -0.93
C THR A 53 17.97 13.84 0.48
N GLY A 54 19.24 13.94 0.84
CA GLY A 54 19.68 13.57 2.20
C GLY A 54 18.90 14.35 3.27
N GLY A 55 18.42 13.64 4.29
CA GLY A 55 17.59 14.17 5.38
C GLY A 55 16.09 14.33 5.04
N GLN A 56 15.68 14.17 3.79
CA GLN A 56 14.28 14.31 3.39
C GLN A 56 13.45 13.12 3.88
N VAL A 57 12.31 13.43 4.52
CA VAL A 57 11.39 12.44 5.06
C VAL A 57 10.41 11.94 4.00
N SER A 58 9.73 12.84 3.28
CA SER A 58 8.74 12.49 2.26
C SER A 58 9.25 12.80 0.86
N ALA A 59 9.12 11.84 -0.06
CA ALA A 59 9.33 12.04 -1.49
C ALA A 59 8.02 11.85 -2.28
N GLY A 60 6.89 12.20 -1.67
CA GLY A 60 5.57 12.21 -2.30
C GLY A 60 4.79 10.91 -2.17
N SER A 61 3.55 10.93 -2.63
CA SER A 61 2.59 9.83 -2.48
C SER A 61 1.49 9.87 -3.53
N LEU A 62 0.81 8.71 -3.71
CA LEU A 62 -0.45 8.57 -4.43
C LEU A 62 -1.49 7.99 -3.47
N HIS A 63 -2.65 8.63 -3.36
CA HIS A 63 -3.76 8.16 -2.56
C HIS A 63 -4.97 7.87 -3.45
N LEU A 64 -5.29 6.60 -3.59
CA LEU A 64 -6.40 6.08 -4.37
C LEU A 64 -7.58 5.79 -3.45
N ALA A 65 -8.79 6.13 -3.89
CA ALA A 65 -10.02 5.72 -3.23
C ALA A 65 -10.86 4.82 -4.14
N PHE A 66 -11.59 3.89 -3.54
CA PHE A 66 -12.51 2.98 -4.20
C PHE A 66 -13.61 2.53 -3.22
N GLY A 67 -14.74 2.07 -3.76
CA GLY A 67 -15.89 1.71 -2.94
C GLY A 67 -16.49 2.89 -2.16
N ALA A 68 -17.31 2.60 -1.17
CA ALA A 68 -17.97 3.61 -0.36
C ALA A 68 -16.95 4.39 0.50
N THR A 69 -16.96 5.71 0.38
CA THR A 69 -16.07 6.62 1.12
C THR A 69 -16.87 7.56 2.03
N PRO A 70 -16.30 8.01 3.16
CA PRO A 70 -17.04 8.77 4.17
C PRO A 70 -17.32 10.24 3.80
N GLN A 71 -16.72 10.74 2.73
CA GLN A 71 -16.89 12.14 2.28
C GLN A 71 -16.64 12.32 0.79
N ALA A 72 -17.28 13.31 0.20
CA ALA A 72 -17.21 13.58 -1.24
C ALA A 72 -15.81 13.95 -1.76
N GLY A 73 -14.91 14.48 -0.90
CA GLY A 73 -13.54 14.82 -1.29
C GLY A 73 -12.65 13.59 -1.53
N ILE A 74 -12.98 12.45 -0.93
CA ILE A 74 -12.32 11.17 -1.15
C ILE A 74 -13.03 10.48 -2.34
N ARG A 75 -12.67 10.90 -3.55
CA ARG A 75 -13.37 10.48 -4.78
C ARG A 75 -12.96 9.06 -5.19
N PRO A 76 -13.89 8.07 -5.19
CA PRO A 76 -13.59 6.70 -5.62
C PRO A 76 -13.39 6.63 -7.14
N VAL A 77 -12.55 5.68 -7.58
CA VAL A 77 -12.30 5.42 -9.01
C VAL A 77 -13.34 4.51 -9.65
N ASP A 78 -14.11 3.81 -8.82
CA ASP A 78 -15.25 2.95 -9.21
C ASP A 78 -16.61 3.66 -8.96
N ALA A 79 -17.69 2.87 -8.86
CA ALA A 79 -19.04 3.40 -8.60
C ALA A 79 -19.23 4.01 -7.19
N GLY A 80 -18.27 3.82 -6.27
CA GLY A 80 -18.31 4.42 -4.93
C GLY A 80 -19.36 3.85 -3.98
N THR A 81 -19.87 2.67 -4.24
CA THR A 81 -20.96 2.05 -3.45
C THR A 81 -20.58 0.73 -2.78
N ALA A 82 -19.52 0.07 -3.26
CA ALA A 82 -19.09 -1.22 -2.74
C ALA A 82 -18.47 -1.09 -1.34
N LYS A 83 -18.74 -2.07 -0.49
CA LYS A 83 -18.05 -2.25 0.79
C LYS A 83 -17.09 -3.45 0.64
N TYR A 84 -15.91 -3.21 0.09
CA TYR A 84 -14.95 -4.28 -0.15
C TYR A 84 -14.50 -4.92 1.16
N ARG A 85 -14.67 -6.23 1.27
CA ARG A 85 -14.22 -7.01 2.43
C ARG A 85 -12.93 -7.77 2.15
N GLU A 86 -12.55 -7.84 0.88
CA GLU A 86 -11.37 -8.53 0.39
C GLU A 86 -10.78 -7.73 -0.77
N VAL A 87 -9.48 -7.46 -0.71
CA VAL A 87 -8.77 -6.69 -1.72
C VAL A 87 -7.35 -7.22 -1.87
N TYR A 88 -6.92 -7.32 -3.12
CA TYR A 88 -5.54 -7.54 -3.53
C TYR A 88 -5.01 -6.25 -4.13
N TRP A 89 -3.74 -5.95 -3.91
CA TRP A 89 -3.05 -4.90 -4.67
C TRP A 89 -1.65 -5.35 -5.02
N ARG A 90 -1.24 -5.04 -6.24
CA ARG A 90 0.05 -5.38 -6.78
C ARG A 90 0.72 -4.12 -7.33
N LEU A 91 2.02 -3.99 -7.12
CA LEU A 91 2.87 -3.01 -7.78
C LEU A 91 4.24 -3.63 -8.09
N TYR A 92 4.91 -3.10 -9.10
CA TYR A 92 6.32 -3.37 -9.33
C TYR A 92 7.15 -2.30 -8.65
N LEU A 93 8.20 -2.73 -7.96
CA LEU A 93 9.09 -1.89 -7.17
C LEU A 93 10.54 -2.12 -7.59
N LYS A 94 11.30 -1.04 -7.78
CA LYS A 94 12.75 -1.08 -7.91
C LYS A 94 13.37 0.06 -7.11
N ASN A 95 14.29 -0.23 -6.20
CA ASN A 95 15.15 0.77 -5.60
C ASN A 95 16.39 0.96 -6.48
N GLN A 96 17.00 2.16 -6.52
CA GLN A 96 18.19 2.37 -7.30
C GLN A 96 19.33 1.44 -6.86
N ALA A 97 20.27 1.14 -7.77
CA ALA A 97 21.48 0.39 -7.42
C ALA A 97 22.29 1.14 -6.35
N GLY A 98 22.81 0.40 -5.36
CA GLY A 98 23.50 1.00 -4.22
C GLY A 98 22.59 1.59 -3.15
N TRP A 99 21.29 1.23 -3.15
CA TRP A 99 20.33 1.66 -2.15
C TRP A 99 20.81 1.43 -0.72
N THR A 100 20.77 2.47 0.09
CA THR A 100 21.16 2.38 1.51
C THR A 100 19.95 2.43 2.44
N GLY A 101 18.84 2.94 1.96
CA GLY A 101 17.58 3.03 2.68
C GLY A 101 17.60 3.96 3.88
N GLY A 102 16.44 4.16 4.46
CA GLY A 102 16.21 4.67 5.80
C GLY A 102 15.73 3.54 6.71
N GLY A 103 15.25 3.84 7.88
CA GLY A 103 14.52 2.91 8.73
C GLY A 103 13.02 3.24 8.71
N GLY A 104 12.17 2.21 8.66
CA GLY A 104 10.72 2.41 8.67
C GLY A 104 10.17 3.03 7.39
N ASP A 105 10.61 2.50 6.25
CA ASP A 105 10.22 2.98 4.92
C ASP A 105 8.80 2.56 4.59
N LYS A 106 7.92 3.53 4.38
CA LYS A 106 6.58 3.26 3.88
C LYS A 106 6.63 2.90 2.40
N LEU A 107 5.79 1.94 1.99
CA LEU A 107 5.62 1.55 0.60
C LEU A 107 4.16 1.66 0.20
N SER A 108 3.29 0.84 0.79
CA SER A 108 1.88 0.85 0.46
C SER A 108 1.03 0.37 1.64
N ARG A 109 -0.23 0.75 1.64
CA ARG A 109 -1.22 0.23 2.59
C ARG A 109 -2.63 0.38 2.05
N VAL A 110 -3.46 -0.59 2.31
CA VAL A 110 -4.91 -0.41 2.23
C VAL A 110 -5.45 -0.11 3.62
N GLN A 111 -6.56 0.62 3.68
CA GLN A 111 -7.18 1.01 4.93
C GLN A 111 -8.66 1.30 4.76
N ILE A 112 -9.35 1.44 5.89
CA ILE A 112 -10.74 1.92 5.94
C ILE A 112 -10.74 3.29 6.61
N LEU A 113 -11.14 4.30 5.88
CA LEU A 113 -11.46 5.63 6.40
C LEU A 113 -12.94 5.66 6.76
N ALA A 114 -13.28 6.04 7.99
CA ALA A 114 -14.61 5.87 8.57
C ALA A 114 -15.40 7.17 8.73
N ASN A 115 -14.76 8.32 8.62
CA ASN A 115 -15.43 9.63 8.77
C ASN A 115 -14.65 10.74 8.04
N SER A 116 -15.15 11.96 8.10
CA SER A 116 -14.54 13.14 7.47
C SER A 116 -13.21 13.57 8.09
N ALA A 117 -12.88 13.11 9.29
CA ALA A 117 -11.58 13.31 9.92
C ALA A 117 -10.56 12.20 9.56
N TRP A 118 -10.94 11.29 8.64
CA TRP A 118 -10.14 10.15 8.20
C TRP A 118 -9.76 9.20 9.35
N ALA A 119 -10.66 9.04 10.32
CA ALA A 119 -10.47 8.05 11.36
C ALA A 119 -10.34 6.65 10.73
N GLN A 120 -9.34 5.91 11.18
CA GLN A 120 -8.96 4.64 10.56
C GLN A 120 -9.48 3.48 11.39
N THR A 121 -10.39 2.66 10.85
CA THR A 121 -10.87 1.45 11.53
C THR A 121 -9.91 0.27 11.37
N MET A 122 -9.16 0.22 10.27
CA MET A 122 -8.09 -0.74 10.04
C MET A 122 -7.03 -0.15 9.12
N ILE A 123 -5.81 -0.62 9.27
CA ILE A 123 -4.69 -0.33 8.39
C ILE A 123 -3.93 -1.61 8.12
N ALA A 124 -3.67 -1.91 6.85
CA ALA A 124 -2.87 -3.05 6.42
C ALA A 124 -1.62 -2.55 5.67
N PRO A 125 -0.58 -2.14 6.40
CA PRO A 125 0.64 -1.62 5.80
C PRO A 125 1.55 -2.75 5.32
N VAL A 126 2.19 -2.50 4.17
CA VAL A 126 3.34 -3.22 3.64
C VAL A 126 4.50 -2.23 3.65
N TRP A 127 5.32 -2.27 4.65
CA TRP A 127 6.42 -1.33 4.91
C TRP A 127 7.73 -2.09 5.14
N SER A 128 8.86 -1.39 5.16
CA SER A 128 10.07 -1.97 5.74
C SER A 128 10.05 -1.89 7.26
N GLY A 129 10.82 -2.73 7.92
CA GLY A 129 11.03 -2.63 9.36
C GLY A 129 11.88 -1.42 9.73
N ASP A 130 11.78 -0.99 10.99
CA ASP A 130 12.55 0.12 11.57
C ASP A 130 13.77 -0.36 12.38
N GLN A 131 13.84 -1.68 12.68
CA GLN A 131 14.93 -2.26 13.45
C GLN A 131 16.06 -2.77 12.53
N PRO A 132 17.32 -2.75 12.94
CA PRO A 132 18.45 -3.25 12.14
C PRO A 132 18.25 -4.67 11.59
N SER A 133 17.52 -5.52 12.31
CA SER A 133 17.28 -6.92 11.93
C SER A 133 16.18 -7.10 10.88
N ASN A 134 15.38 -6.08 10.59
CA ASN A 134 14.21 -6.18 9.71
C ASN A 134 14.06 -5.03 8.69
N ARG A 135 14.90 -3.99 8.76
CA ARG A 135 14.79 -2.80 7.88
C ARG A 135 14.98 -3.09 6.39
N GLU A 136 15.63 -4.21 6.05
CA GLU A 136 15.83 -4.62 4.66
C GLU A 136 14.67 -5.44 4.09
N TYR A 137 13.69 -5.79 4.93
CA TYR A 137 12.58 -6.67 4.59
C TYR A 137 11.26 -5.92 4.57
N LEU A 138 10.30 -6.44 3.81
CA LEU A 138 8.92 -6.01 3.95
C LEU A 138 8.27 -6.64 5.18
N LEU A 139 7.49 -5.84 5.88
CA LEU A 139 6.66 -6.27 7.00
C LEU A 139 5.18 -6.09 6.65
N LEU A 140 4.39 -7.08 7.02
CA LEU A 140 2.96 -6.95 7.26
C LEU A 140 2.80 -6.55 8.73
N ASP A 141 2.24 -5.40 9.00
CA ASP A 141 2.02 -4.92 10.38
C ASP A 141 0.56 -4.53 10.60
N PRO A 142 -0.36 -5.52 10.65
CA PRO A 142 -1.80 -5.27 10.69
C PRO A 142 -2.21 -4.50 11.93
N VAL A 143 -3.08 -3.50 11.74
CA VAL A 143 -3.51 -2.56 12.77
C VAL A 143 -5.02 -2.42 12.75
N SER A 144 -5.65 -2.42 13.93
CA SER A 144 -7.08 -2.19 14.16
C SER A 144 -7.29 -0.86 14.89
N GLY A 145 -8.25 -0.07 14.43
CA GLY A 145 -8.73 1.14 15.10
C GLY A 145 -10.12 0.98 15.72
N THR A 146 -10.55 -0.26 15.94
CA THR A 146 -11.81 -0.58 16.62
C THR A 146 -11.60 -1.44 17.87
N ASP A 147 -12.57 -1.45 18.76
CA ASP A 147 -12.63 -2.47 19.83
C ASP A 147 -13.15 -3.82 19.29
N SER A 148 -13.23 -4.82 20.18
CA SER A 148 -13.70 -6.17 19.83
C SER A 148 -15.18 -6.23 19.44
N LEU A 149 -15.97 -5.22 19.82
CA LEU A 149 -17.39 -5.09 19.47
C LEU A 149 -17.58 -4.36 18.14
N GLY A 150 -16.54 -3.70 17.61
CA GLY A 150 -16.59 -2.94 16.36
C GLY A 150 -16.84 -1.44 16.56
N ASN A 151 -16.73 -0.92 17.77
CA ASN A 151 -16.81 0.52 18.00
C ASN A 151 -15.52 1.18 17.53
N LEU A 152 -15.65 2.30 16.81
CA LEU A 152 -14.52 3.09 16.36
C LEU A 152 -13.81 3.73 17.57
N LEU A 153 -12.50 3.49 17.70
CA LEU A 153 -11.65 4.04 18.76
C LEU A 153 -10.84 5.25 18.28
N THR A 154 -10.40 5.24 17.02
CA THR A 154 -9.63 6.33 16.44
C THR A 154 -10.51 7.57 16.20
N ARG A 155 -9.94 8.74 16.37
CA ARG A 155 -10.65 10.04 16.24
C ARG A 155 -10.40 10.72 14.90
N GLY A 156 -9.26 10.40 14.27
CA GLY A 156 -8.82 10.96 13.00
C GLY A 156 -7.66 10.20 12.40
N TYR A 157 -7.12 10.75 11.34
CA TYR A 157 -5.97 10.17 10.66
C TYR A 157 -4.72 10.20 11.54
N GLY A 158 -4.02 9.05 11.60
CA GLY A 158 -2.78 8.93 12.36
C GLY A 158 -2.95 8.95 13.88
N ASP A 159 -4.13 8.65 14.40
CA ASP A 159 -4.40 8.56 15.83
C ASP A 159 -3.81 7.28 16.44
N VAL A 160 -2.47 7.21 16.45
CA VAL A 160 -1.69 6.03 16.87
C VAL A 160 -2.02 5.58 18.28
N ALA A 161 -2.39 6.51 19.18
CA ALA A 161 -2.70 6.20 20.57
C ALA A 161 -3.93 5.27 20.73
N HIS A 162 -4.82 5.26 19.74
CA HIS A 162 -6.03 4.44 19.73
C HIS A 162 -5.98 3.28 18.73
N LEU A 163 -4.80 3.03 18.15
CA LEU A 163 -4.57 1.88 17.27
C LEU A 163 -4.09 0.68 18.08
N ARG A 164 -4.57 -0.51 17.69
CA ARG A 164 -4.17 -1.80 18.25
C ARG A 164 -3.43 -2.61 17.19
N PHE A 165 -2.16 -2.89 17.45
CA PHE A 165 -1.32 -3.73 16.59
C PHE A 165 -1.68 -5.20 16.76
N LEU A 166 -1.82 -5.94 15.65
CA LEU A 166 -2.29 -7.33 15.63
C LEU A 166 -1.16 -8.34 15.42
N GLY A 167 0.08 -7.86 15.46
CA GLY A 167 1.29 -8.66 15.32
C GLY A 167 1.81 -8.74 13.89
N ALA A 168 3.07 -8.42 13.72
CA ALA A 168 3.74 -8.36 12.42
C ALA A 168 4.14 -9.73 11.87
N ALA A 169 4.34 -9.80 10.54
CA ALA A 169 5.05 -10.87 9.85
C ALA A 169 6.04 -10.28 8.86
N ARG A 170 7.21 -10.88 8.74
CA ARG A 170 8.31 -10.40 7.90
C ARG A 170 8.47 -11.27 6.65
N SER A 171 8.76 -10.67 5.50
CA SER A 171 9.14 -11.38 4.27
C SER A 171 10.47 -12.14 4.45
N GLY A 172 10.70 -13.13 3.59
CA GLY A 172 11.97 -13.86 3.52
C GLY A 172 13.02 -13.11 2.67
N THR A 173 12.58 -12.39 1.64
CA THR A 173 13.46 -11.64 0.73
C THR A 173 13.75 -10.24 1.26
N ALA A 174 15.04 -9.90 1.38
CA ALA A 174 15.52 -8.58 1.80
C ALA A 174 15.55 -7.62 0.59
N ILE A 175 14.39 -7.13 0.15
CA ILE A 175 14.26 -6.32 -1.07
C ILE A 175 14.95 -4.96 -0.97
N PHE A 176 15.16 -4.45 0.24
CA PHE A 176 15.84 -3.18 0.49
C PHE A 176 17.34 -3.35 0.72
N SER A 177 17.88 -4.58 0.65
CA SER A 177 19.33 -4.79 0.75
C SER A 177 20.06 -4.26 -0.50
N THR A 178 21.31 -3.88 -0.34
CA THR A 178 22.17 -3.45 -1.45
C THR A 178 22.28 -4.53 -2.54
N ALA A 179 22.27 -5.81 -2.16
CA ALA A 179 22.34 -6.94 -3.11
C ALA A 179 21.08 -7.08 -3.98
N ASN A 180 19.91 -6.64 -3.50
CA ASN A 180 18.65 -6.68 -4.22
C ASN A 180 18.28 -5.34 -4.88
N ALA A 181 19.05 -4.31 -4.63
CA ALA A 181 18.84 -2.99 -5.25
C ALA A 181 19.13 -3.04 -6.77
N GLY A 182 18.42 -2.23 -7.54
CA GLY A 182 18.53 -2.18 -9.00
C GLY A 182 17.69 -3.26 -9.73
N VAL A 183 17.02 -4.15 -9.01
CA VAL A 183 16.18 -5.22 -9.58
C VAL A 183 14.70 -4.88 -9.38
N TRP A 184 13.89 -5.06 -10.43
CA TRP A 184 12.44 -4.98 -10.31
C TRP A 184 11.91 -6.19 -9.53
N ARG A 185 11.01 -5.91 -8.60
CA ARG A 185 10.28 -6.90 -7.81
C ARG A 185 8.79 -6.70 -7.99
N CYS A 186 8.07 -7.77 -8.20
CA CYS A 186 6.62 -7.79 -8.17
C CYS A 186 6.19 -7.97 -6.71
N ILE A 187 5.51 -6.98 -6.17
CA ILE A 187 5.00 -6.99 -4.78
C ILE A 187 3.48 -7.05 -4.85
N GLU A 188 2.91 -8.13 -4.36
CA GLU A 188 1.45 -8.26 -4.24
C GLU A 188 1.07 -8.51 -2.79
N ALA A 189 0.05 -7.83 -2.32
CA ALA A 189 -0.49 -8.06 -0.99
C ALA A 189 -2.02 -8.25 -1.03
N HIS A 190 -2.54 -8.93 -0.02
CA HIS A 190 -3.92 -9.33 0.10
C HIS A 190 -4.43 -9.11 1.52
N VAL A 191 -5.60 -8.53 1.63
CA VAL A 191 -6.35 -8.42 2.89
C VAL A 191 -7.73 -9.02 2.71
N ARG A 192 -8.12 -9.90 3.62
CA ARG A 192 -9.50 -10.29 3.85
C ARG A 192 -9.89 -9.89 5.27
N LEU A 193 -10.94 -9.07 5.39
CA LEU A 193 -11.48 -8.65 6.68
C LEU A 193 -12.05 -9.86 7.42
N ASN A 194 -12.08 -9.78 8.74
CA ASN A 194 -12.76 -10.79 9.55
C ASN A 194 -14.28 -10.74 9.37
N ASP A 195 -14.96 -11.87 9.49
CA ASP A 195 -16.40 -11.89 9.62
C ASP A 195 -16.81 -11.24 10.95
N PRO A 196 -17.98 -10.61 11.03
CA PRO A 196 -18.42 -9.91 12.24
C PRO A 196 -18.31 -10.77 13.48
N GLY A 197 -17.56 -10.29 14.48
CA GLY A 197 -17.32 -10.98 15.73
C GLY A 197 -16.38 -12.19 15.67
N GLN A 198 -15.79 -12.50 14.50
CA GLN A 198 -14.83 -13.60 14.34
C GLN A 198 -13.39 -13.07 14.30
N ALA A 199 -12.44 -13.98 14.56
CA ALA A 199 -11.01 -13.73 14.37
C ALA A 199 -10.49 -14.60 13.22
N ASN A 200 -10.98 -14.35 12.00
CA ASN A 200 -10.68 -15.13 10.80
C ASN A 200 -10.19 -14.29 9.62
N GLY A 201 -9.81 -13.06 9.87
CA GLY A 201 -9.20 -12.18 8.87
C GLY A 201 -7.81 -12.64 8.48
N VAL A 202 -7.36 -12.19 7.30
CA VAL A 202 -6.09 -12.60 6.69
C VAL A 202 -5.34 -11.38 6.17
N PHE A 203 -4.01 -11.45 6.21
CA PHE A 203 -3.09 -10.53 5.54
C PHE A 203 -1.93 -11.33 4.96
N GLU A 204 -1.67 -11.20 3.65
CA GLU A 204 -0.68 -11.99 2.93
C GLU A 204 0.17 -11.10 2.03
N LEU A 205 1.40 -11.53 1.78
CA LEU A 205 2.38 -10.84 0.93
C LEU A 205 3.10 -11.85 0.04
N TRP A 206 3.07 -11.59 -1.25
CA TRP A 206 3.90 -12.29 -2.26
C TRP A 206 4.97 -11.33 -2.78
N ILE A 207 6.16 -11.89 -3.01
CA ILE A 207 7.25 -11.26 -3.75
C ILE A 207 7.58 -12.19 -4.91
N ASP A 208 7.49 -11.68 -6.14
CA ASP A 208 7.75 -12.45 -7.37
C ASP A 208 6.92 -13.77 -7.40
N ASP A 209 5.62 -13.67 -7.09
CA ASP A 209 4.64 -14.77 -6.98
C ASP A 209 4.89 -15.78 -5.83
N VAL A 210 5.91 -15.62 -5.02
CA VAL A 210 6.17 -16.48 -3.85
C VAL A 210 5.50 -15.88 -2.62
N LEU A 211 4.66 -16.66 -1.92
CA LEU A 211 4.09 -16.26 -0.62
C LEU A 211 5.21 -16.20 0.43
N GLU A 212 5.53 -15.00 0.90
CA GLU A 212 6.66 -14.78 1.79
C GLU A 212 6.29 -14.39 3.22
N ALA A 213 5.11 -13.80 3.40
CA ALA A 213 4.61 -13.47 4.74
C ALA A 213 3.11 -13.62 4.80
N GLN A 214 2.61 -14.09 5.95
CA GLN A 214 1.19 -14.29 6.19
C GLN A 214 0.84 -14.04 7.65
N ARG A 215 -0.31 -13.41 7.86
CA ARG A 215 -1.03 -13.35 9.15
C ARG A 215 -2.44 -13.84 8.95
N SER A 216 -2.88 -14.77 9.77
CA SER A 216 -4.25 -15.30 9.81
C SER A 216 -4.83 -15.15 11.21
N GLY A 217 -6.11 -15.42 11.35
CA GLY A 217 -6.79 -15.29 12.65
C GLY A 217 -6.90 -13.83 13.13
N LEU A 218 -6.89 -12.86 12.18
CA LEU A 218 -6.93 -11.45 12.52
C LEU A 218 -8.38 -11.02 12.84
N ASN A 219 -8.54 -10.29 13.93
CA ASN A 219 -9.74 -9.52 14.22
C ASN A 219 -9.46 -8.04 13.87
N TRP A 220 -9.68 -7.70 12.59
CA TRP A 220 -9.46 -6.37 12.06
C TRP A 220 -10.42 -5.32 12.61
N LEU A 221 -11.70 -5.69 12.74
CA LEU A 221 -12.79 -4.72 12.84
C LEU A 221 -13.82 -5.05 13.97
N GLY A 222 -13.69 -6.17 14.69
CA GLY A 222 -14.80 -6.65 15.50
C GLY A 222 -16.04 -6.90 14.63
N SER A 223 -17.14 -6.21 14.94
CA SER A 223 -18.38 -6.25 14.16
C SER A 223 -18.63 -4.98 13.33
N TYR A 224 -17.64 -4.11 13.16
CA TYR A 224 -17.76 -2.89 12.35
C TYR A 224 -18.09 -3.22 10.89
N ASN A 225 -19.08 -2.50 10.30
CA ASN A 225 -19.55 -2.75 8.94
C ASN A 225 -20.05 -1.52 8.19
N ASP A 226 -19.82 -0.29 8.69
CA ASP A 226 -20.30 0.92 8.03
C ASP A 226 -19.58 1.13 6.68
N TYR A 227 -18.26 0.88 6.64
CA TYR A 227 -17.45 0.92 5.43
C TYR A 227 -16.66 -0.37 5.25
N GLY A 228 -16.30 -0.69 4.01
CA GLY A 228 -15.29 -1.68 3.64
C GLY A 228 -13.93 -1.03 3.41
N ILE A 229 -12.95 -1.80 2.93
CA ILE A 229 -11.67 -1.29 2.47
C ILE A 229 -11.94 -0.28 1.36
N ASN A 230 -11.47 0.95 1.51
CA ASN A 230 -11.87 2.06 0.63
C ASN A 230 -10.73 2.96 0.17
N THR A 231 -9.50 2.74 0.64
CA THR A 231 -8.34 3.48 0.14
C THR A 231 -7.11 2.60 0.03
N LEU A 232 -6.28 2.92 -0.97
CA LEU A 232 -4.89 2.46 -1.11
C LEU A 232 -3.98 3.69 -1.14
N PHE A 233 -2.98 3.70 -0.27
CA PHE A 233 -1.90 4.69 -0.28
C PHE A 233 -0.62 4.04 -0.76
N VAL A 234 0.05 4.67 -1.72
CA VAL A 234 1.43 4.39 -2.10
C VAL A 234 2.26 5.56 -1.61
N GLU A 235 3.18 5.30 -0.70
CA GLU A 235 3.89 6.33 0.04
C GLU A 235 5.40 6.15 -0.08
N ASN A 236 6.09 7.27 -0.24
CA ASN A 236 7.56 7.34 -0.23
C ASN A 236 7.97 8.17 0.98
N TYR A 237 7.87 7.56 2.16
CA TYR A 237 8.05 8.26 3.44
C TYR A 237 8.95 7.45 4.36
N TRP A 238 10.02 8.05 4.82
CA TRP A 238 10.99 7.47 5.76
C TRP A 238 10.96 8.19 7.10
N ASN A 239 10.63 7.50 8.15
CA ASN A 239 10.50 8.12 9.46
C ASN A 239 11.77 8.84 9.92
N ALA A 240 12.93 8.27 9.63
CA ALA A 240 14.24 8.84 9.98
C ALA A 240 14.81 9.83 8.93
N GLY A 241 14.12 9.97 7.78
CA GLY A 241 14.64 10.67 6.62
C GLY A 241 15.66 9.86 5.83
N ALA A 242 15.87 10.22 4.57
CA ALA A 242 16.82 9.56 3.69
C ALA A 242 18.25 9.77 4.17
N ALA A 243 19.05 8.70 4.24
CA ALA A 243 20.46 8.79 4.62
C ALA A 243 21.28 9.56 3.57
N THR A 244 20.91 9.45 2.30
CA THR A 244 21.54 10.09 1.16
C THR A 244 20.49 10.39 0.08
N ALA A 245 20.92 10.98 -1.05
CA ALA A 245 20.03 11.14 -2.21
C ALA A 245 19.82 9.76 -2.87
N GLU A 246 18.57 9.34 -2.98
CA GLU A 246 18.20 8.03 -3.52
C GLU A 246 16.92 8.08 -4.32
N GLU A 247 16.73 7.09 -5.20
CA GLU A 247 15.55 6.96 -6.05
C GLU A 247 14.88 5.59 -5.89
N ARG A 248 13.56 5.62 -5.92
CA ARG A 248 12.68 4.43 -5.99
C ARG A 248 11.80 4.55 -7.23
N TYR A 249 11.54 3.43 -7.85
CA TYR A 249 10.72 3.34 -9.04
C TYR A 249 9.54 2.41 -8.77
N ILE A 250 8.35 2.83 -9.20
CA ILE A 250 7.10 2.08 -9.06
C ILE A 250 6.40 2.05 -10.41
N ASP A 251 5.85 0.88 -10.75
CA ASP A 251 5.12 0.67 -11.99
C ASP A 251 3.98 -0.34 -11.82
N ASN A 252 3.09 -0.41 -12.80
CA ASN A 252 2.03 -1.40 -12.93
C ASN A 252 1.23 -1.61 -11.64
N LEU A 253 0.61 -0.54 -11.12
CA LEU A 253 -0.24 -0.58 -9.93
C LEU A 253 -1.62 -1.15 -10.28
N VAL A 254 -2.01 -2.24 -9.65
CA VAL A 254 -3.34 -2.85 -9.77
C VAL A 254 -3.98 -2.99 -8.40
N VAL A 255 -5.28 -2.70 -8.31
CA VAL A 255 -6.15 -3.03 -7.17
C VAL A 255 -7.25 -3.95 -7.68
N SER A 256 -7.49 -5.06 -7.01
CA SER A 256 -8.36 -6.12 -7.50
C SER A 256 -9.14 -6.81 -6.38
N ALA A 257 -10.30 -7.38 -6.73
CA ALA A 257 -11.06 -8.28 -5.85
C ALA A 257 -10.57 -9.74 -5.91
N GLN A 258 -9.59 -10.04 -6.76
CA GLN A 258 -8.95 -11.36 -6.90
C GLN A 258 -7.45 -11.20 -7.06
N ARG A 259 -6.70 -12.27 -6.81
CA ARG A 259 -5.24 -12.27 -7.00
C ARG A 259 -4.88 -11.85 -8.42
N VAL A 260 -3.87 -10.97 -8.54
CA VAL A 260 -3.41 -10.40 -9.81
C VAL A 260 -2.28 -11.23 -10.40
N GLY A 261 -1.29 -11.58 -9.58
CA GLY A 261 -0.06 -12.23 -10.03
C GLY A 261 0.94 -11.28 -10.69
N CYS A 262 2.09 -11.81 -11.05
CA CYS A 262 3.15 -11.07 -11.74
C CYS A 262 3.00 -11.15 -13.26
N LEU A 263 3.61 -10.18 -13.99
CA LEU A 263 3.66 -10.12 -15.46
C LEU A 263 4.75 -11.07 -16.01
#